data_26b3182318504b19c5a7b7af9a9d0c49
#
_entry.id   26b3182318504b19c5a7b7af9a9d0c49
#
_cell.length_a   1.000
_cell.length_b   1.000
_cell.length_c   1.000
_cell.angle_alpha   90.00
_cell.angle_beta   90.00
_cell.angle_gamma   90.00
#
_symmetry.space_group_name_H-M   'P 1'
#
loop_
_entity.id
_entity.type
_entity.pdbx_description
1 polymer ?
#
loop_
_entity_poly.entity_id
_entity_poly.type
_entity_poly.pdbx_seq_one_letter_code
_entity_poly.pdbx_strand_id
1 'polypeptide(L)'
;MKEKDLTFEDKLWKAADKLRKKVEVHEYKYIVLGLIFLRYLSFAFEEKRKEIEEREAKQFSESLRFSICEDRDFYIANGTLYVPEKARWDYIKKNANQPNIGEIIDQAIEILENEYPKQLKDVIPKIYSRVNLDSHDFAYLINLFSQIHFGKDHHAKDIFGRIYEYFLGKFTEAEGKKGGEFYTPRSLTKLIVEILDVKEGRIFDPACGSGGFFISALEKLQREGIEKEHLSIYGQESKEFVWKVCKMNLAIRGVEGDIRWGDSYHDDKFFDLRADYIVSNPPFNDSEWGRDRIKPNDPRFKYGLPPENNANYVWIQHYIYHLAPNGKAGFVMANGALSGGSIEGEIRKKIIEDDLVYGIIATPPKMFYTVSLPASLWFLRKSKPKYMKGKILFIYAKKMFKAISRRQNVFTEEHKQRSLKNSECLKMASQKKR
;
A
#
# COMPACT_ATOMS: atom_id res chain seq x y z
N MET A 1 -2.90 -30.08 5.39
CA MET A 1 -2.83 -29.84 3.94
C MET A 1 -1.72 -30.70 3.36
N LYS A 2 -2.01 -31.53 2.39
CA LYS A 2 -0.98 -32.32 1.71
C LYS A 2 -0.13 -31.37 0.85
N GLU A 3 1.16 -31.64 0.72
CA GLU A 3 2.15 -30.80 0.01
C GLU A 3 1.76 -30.47 -1.45
N LYS A 4 0.88 -31.27 -2.05
CA LYS A 4 0.33 -31.07 -3.40
C LYS A 4 -0.68 -29.91 -3.54
N ASP A 5 -1.24 -29.41 -2.41
CA ASP A 5 -2.27 -28.36 -2.41
C ASP A 5 -1.72 -26.96 -2.08
N LEU A 6 -0.39 -26.81 -2.00
CA LEU A 6 0.28 -25.55 -1.67
C LEU A 6 0.42 -24.68 -2.92
N THR A 7 0.10 -23.38 -2.78
CA THR A 7 0.41 -22.41 -3.83
C THR A 7 1.92 -22.24 -4.00
N PHE A 8 2.35 -21.63 -5.10
CA PHE A 8 3.76 -21.31 -5.34
C PHE A 8 4.32 -20.45 -4.20
N GLU A 9 3.55 -19.46 -3.77
CA GLU A 9 3.91 -18.54 -2.68
C GLU A 9 4.08 -19.29 -1.34
N ASP A 10 3.21 -20.26 -1.05
CA ASP A 10 3.34 -21.11 0.15
C ASP A 10 4.64 -21.91 0.15
N LYS A 11 5.02 -22.48 -1.00
CA LYS A 11 6.26 -23.26 -1.13
C LYS A 11 7.48 -22.39 -0.95
N LEU A 12 7.46 -21.20 -1.56
CA LEU A 12 8.53 -20.21 -1.46
C LEU A 12 8.71 -19.74 0.00
N TRP A 13 7.60 -19.45 0.67
CA TRP A 13 7.60 -19.08 2.09
C TRP A 13 8.18 -20.18 2.97
N LYS A 14 7.69 -21.41 2.83
CA LYS A 14 8.19 -22.54 3.64
C LYS A 14 9.68 -22.78 3.48
N ALA A 15 10.20 -22.59 2.28
CA ALA A 15 11.61 -22.71 2.00
C ALA A 15 12.41 -21.58 2.66
N ALA A 16 11.97 -20.34 2.51
CA ALA A 16 12.61 -19.19 3.16
C ALA A 16 12.54 -19.29 4.70
N ASP A 17 11.38 -19.68 5.25
CA ASP A 17 11.13 -19.75 6.70
C ASP A 17 12.08 -20.67 7.47
N LYS A 18 12.77 -21.59 6.78
CA LYS A 18 13.79 -22.48 7.40
C LYS A 18 14.94 -21.69 8.02
N LEU A 19 15.33 -20.58 7.44
CA LEU A 19 16.44 -19.77 7.92
C LEU A 19 16.03 -18.73 8.97
N ARG A 20 14.73 -18.51 9.18
CA ARG A 20 14.22 -17.54 10.16
C ARG A 20 14.74 -17.75 11.59
N LYS A 21 15.05 -18.99 11.95
CA LYS A 21 15.58 -19.32 13.29
C LYS A 21 17.01 -18.84 13.54
N LYS A 22 17.75 -18.47 12.51
CA LYS A 22 19.16 -18.02 12.60
C LYS A 22 19.29 -16.52 12.85
N VAL A 23 18.23 -15.76 12.60
CA VAL A 23 18.23 -14.29 12.65
C VAL A 23 16.98 -13.82 13.39
N GLU A 24 17.03 -12.67 14.04
CA GLU A 24 15.87 -12.04 14.64
C GLU A 24 14.75 -11.83 13.62
N VAL A 25 13.48 -12.07 14.03
CA VAL A 25 12.33 -12.07 13.12
C VAL A 25 12.21 -10.73 12.38
N HIS A 26 12.47 -9.62 13.06
CA HIS A 26 12.38 -8.29 12.46
C HIS A 26 13.48 -8.01 11.43
N GLU A 27 14.69 -8.57 11.59
CA GLU A 27 15.77 -8.46 10.61
C GLU A 27 15.52 -9.38 9.41
N TYR A 28 15.05 -10.60 9.68
CA TYR A 28 14.82 -11.60 8.64
C TYR A 28 13.83 -11.14 7.58
N LYS A 29 12.77 -10.42 7.97
CA LYS A 29 11.82 -9.85 7.01
C LYS A 29 12.48 -8.85 6.06
N TYR A 30 13.42 -8.04 6.55
CA TYR A 30 14.17 -7.10 5.71
C TYR A 30 15.05 -7.83 4.68
N ILE A 31 15.73 -8.90 5.12
CA ILE A 31 16.58 -9.72 4.24
C ILE A 31 15.75 -10.29 3.09
N VAL A 32 14.66 -10.95 3.43
CA VAL A 32 13.82 -11.64 2.45
C VAL A 32 13.15 -10.69 1.49
N LEU A 33 12.50 -9.65 2.01
CA LEU A 33 11.77 -8.69 1.17
C LEU A 33 12.71 -7.84 0.31
N GLY A 34 13.89 -7.50 0.82
CA GLY A 34 14.91 -6.80 0.05
C GLY A 34 15.46 -7.64 -1.10
N LEU A 35 15.75 -8.94 -0.87
CA LEU A 35 16.19 -9.85 -1.95
C LEU A 35 15.10 -10.05 -3.00
N ILE A 36 13.85 -10.23 -2.61
CA ILE A 36 12.72 -10.34 -3.55
C ILE A 36 12.59 -9.06 -4.38
N PHE A 37 12.79 -7.90 -3.76
CA PHE A 37 12.74 -6.61 -4.45
C PHE A 37 13.89 -6.45 -5.46
N LEU A 38 15.14 -6.75 -5.07
CA LEU A 38 16.29 -6.74 -5.97
C LEU A 38 16.10 -7.70 -7.15
N ARG A 39 15.58 -8.91 -6.89
CA ARG A 39 15.27 -9.88 -7.95
C ARG A 39 14.23 -9.35 -8.93
N TYR A 40 13.20 -8.68 -8.42
CA TYR A 40 12.18 -8.08 -9.28
C TYR A 40 12.74 -6.91 -10.11
N LEU A 41 13.49 -5.99 -9.50
CA LEU A 41 14.07 -4.86 -10.23
C LEU A 41 14.94 -5.34 -11.40
N SER A 42 15.81 -6.33 -11.14
CA SER A 42 16.66 -6.93 -12.16
C SER A 42 15.84 -7.60 -13.26
N PHE A 43 14.79 -8.35 -12.90
CA PHE A 43 13.90 -8.97 -13.87
C PHE A 43 13.18 -7.93 -14.75
N ALA A 44 12.62 -6.88 -14.16
CA ALA A 44 11.92 -5.84 -14.91
C ALA A 44 12.87 -5.10 -15.88
N PHE A 45 14.10 -4.85 -15.43
CA PHE A 45 15.16 -4.30 -16.27
C PHE A 45 15.52 -5.27 -17.42
N GLU A 46 15.76 -6.55 -17.14
CA GLU A 46 16.14 -7.55 -18.14
C GLU A 46 15.08 -7.73 -19.23
N GLU A 47 13.80 -7.77 -18.85
CA GLU A 47 12.70 -7.85 -19.82
C GLU A 47 12.63 -6.59 -20.68
N LYS A 48 12.79 -5.41 -20.08
CA LYS A 48 12.80 -4.16 -20.87
C LYS A 48 14.02 -4.06 -21.77
N ARG A 49 15.19 -4.52 -21.31
CA ARG A 49 16.40 -4.59 -22.12
C ARG A 49 16.20 -5.44 -23.37
N LYS A 50 15.59 -6.64 -23.24
CA LYS A 50 15.27 -7.48 -24.38
C LYS A 50 14.33 -6.79 -25.36
N GLU A 51 13.32 -6.10 -24.85
CA GLU A 51 12.39 -5.34 -25.68
C GLU A 51 13.11 -4.23 -26.47
N ILE A 52 13.99 -3.46 -25.83
CA ILE A 52 14.81 -2.42 -26.46
C ILE A 52 15.72 -3.05 -27.53
N GLU A 53 16.39 -4.15 -27.17
CA GLU A 53 17.30 -4.86 -28.09
C GLU A 53 16.57 -5.37 -29.32
N GLU A 54 15.40 -5.95 -29.19
CA GLU A 54 14.61 -6.54 -30.28
C GLU A 54 13.91 -5.51 -31.16
N ARG A 55 13.44 -4.39 -30.58
CA ARG A 55 12.59 -3.42 -31.29
C ARG A 55 13.35 -2.20 -31.75
N GLU A 56 14.17 -1.61 -30.87
CA GLU A 56 14.80 -0.31 -31.11
C GLU A 56 16.25 -0.44 -31.57
N ALA A 57 17.00 -1.34 -30.98
CA ALA A 57 18.43 -1.50 -31.24
C ALA A 57 18.76 -2.48 -32.37
N LYS A 58 17.82 -3.32 -32.82
CA LYS A 58 18.03 -4.41 -33.79
C LYS A 58 18.68 -3.97 -35.10
N GLN A 59 18.42 -2.77 -35.55
CA GLN A 59 18.92 -2.23 -36.84
C GLN A 59 20.34 -1.65 -36.77
N PHE A 60 20.93 -1.57 -35.57
CA PHE A 60 22.24 -0.93 -35.34
C PHE A 60 23.38 -1.95 -35.22
N SER A 61 24.62 -1.48 -35.33
CA SER A 61 25.80 -2.28 -35.08
C SER A 61 25.84 -2.77 -33.62
N GLU A 62 26.59 -3.84 -33.36
CA GLU A 62 26.66 -4.47 -32.03
C GLU A 62 27.11 -3.47 -30.94
N SER A 63 28.13 -2.63 -31.22
CA SER A 63 28.63 -1.61 -30.30
C SER A 63 27.56 -0.54 -29.98
N LEU A 64 26.83 -0.06 -31.00
CA LEU A 64 25.79 0.92 -30.82
C LEU A 64 24.58 0.30 -30.13
N ARG A 65 24.24 -0.95 -30.43
CA ARG A 65 23.19 -1.72 -29.75
C ARG A 65 23.46 -1.85 -28.26
N PHE A 66 24.71 -2.18 -27.90
CA PHE A 66 25.12 -2.23 -26.50
C PHE A 66 24.93 -0.86 -25.81
N SER A 67 25.39 0.23 -26.45
CA SER A 67 25.27 1.58 -25.92
C SER A 67 23.80 1.97 -25.68
N ILE A 68 22.90 1.66 -26.62
CA ILE A 68 21.44 1.92 -26.49
C ILE A 68 20.85 1.09 -25.35
N CYS A 69 21.23 -0.18 -25.24
CA CYS A 69 20.73 -1.07 -24.18
C CYS A 69 21.28 -0.73 -22.76
N GLU A 70 22.31 0.09 -22.67
CA GLU A 70 22.85 0.61 -21.40
C GLU A 70 22.47 2.08 -21.16
N ASP A 71 21.70 2.70 -22.03
CA ASP A 71 21.24 4.07 -21.85
C ASP A 71 20.06 4.12 -20.86
N ARG A 72 20.32 4.72 -19.70
CA ARG A 72 19.37 4.89 -18.60
C ARG A 72 18.03 5.51 -19.02
N ASP A 73 18.09 6.51 -19.89
CA ASP A 73 16.93 7.33 -20.24
C ASP A 73 15.87 6.53 -21.00
N PHE A 74 16.26 5.51 -21.76
CA PHE A 74 15.32 4.58 -22.38
C PHE A 74 14.45 3.82 -21.37
N TYR A 75 15.03 3.44 -20.23
CA TYR A 75 14.29 2.73 -19.19
C TYR A 75 13.34 3.66 -18.44
N ILE A 76 13.82 4.84 -18.06
CA ILE A 76 13.02 5.83 -17.32
C ILE A 76 11.82 6.29 -18.15
N ALA A 77 12.02 6.61 -19.43
CA ALA A 77 10.95 7.00 -20.36
C ALA A 77 9.85 5.92 -20.47
N ASN A 78 10.21 4.66 -20.23
CA ASN A 78 9.29 3.52 -20.27
C ASN A 78 8.79 3.07 -18.89
N GLY A 79 8.99 3.87 -17.84
CA GLY A 79 8.53 3.58 -16.48
C GLY A 79 9.17 2.34 -15.84
N THR A 80 10.42 2.02 -16.24
CA THR A 80 11.24 0.95 -15.69
C THR A 80 12.52 1.55 -15.13
N LEU A 81 13.02 1.03 -14.02
CA LEU A 81 14.31 1.46 -13.49
C LEU A 81 15.44 0.78 -14.24
N TYR A 82 16.45 1.56 -14.67
CA TYR A 82 17.72 1.02 -15.14
C TYR A 82 18.47 0.39 -13.96
N VAL A 83 19.04 -0.79 -14.16
CA VAL A 83 19.80 -1.48 -13.11
C VAL A 83 21.27 -1.57 -13.53
N PRO A 84 22.18 -0.84 -12.86
CA PRO A 84 23.62 -0.94 -13.13
C PRO A 84 24.14 -2.36 -12.95
N GLU A 85 25.19 -2.74 -13.71
CA GLU A 85 25.68 -4.11 -13.81
C GLU A 85 25.90 -4.80 -12.45
N LYS A 86 26.58 -4.12 -11.50
CA LYS A 86 26.88 -4.67 -10.16
C LYS A 86 25.65 -4.80 -9.26
N ALA A 87 24.52 -4.18 -9.64
CA ALA A 87 23.26 -4.31 -8.92
C ALA A 87 22.31 -5.33 -9.57
N ARG A 88 22.67 -5.91 -10.73
CA ARG A 88 21.86 -6.93 -11.41
C ARG A 88 21.85 -8.25 -10.64
N TRP A 89 20.72 -8.91 -10.68
CA TRP A 89 20.54 -10.21 -10.00
C TRP A 89 21.55 -11.26 -10.46
N ASP A 90 21.89 -11.29 -11.73
CA ASP A 90 22.86 -12.23 -12.28
C ASP A 90 24.27 -11.99 -11.70
N TYR A 91 24.66 -10.73 -11.45
CA TYR A 91 25.91 -10.42 -10.76
C TYR A 91 25.88 -10.91 -9.30
N ILE A 92 24.80 -10.65 -8.56
CA ILE A 92 24.61 -11.13 -7.19
C ILE A 92 24.64 -12.65 -7.15
N LYS A 93 23.90 -13.32 -8.05
CA LYS A 93 23.84 -14.78 -8.16
C LYS A 93 25.18 -15.41 -8.48
N LYS A 94 25.95 -14.83 -9.40
CA LYS A 94 27.30 -15.29 -9.75
C LYS A 94 28.25 -15.27 -8.55
N ASN A 95 28.07 -14.31 -7.65
CA ASN A 95 28.88 -14.15 -6.45
C ASN A 95 28.27 -14.77 -5.18
N ALA A 96 27.16 -15.51 -5.29
CA ALA A 96 26.37 -15.98 -4.15
C ALA A 96 27.15 -16.82 -3.12
N ASN A 97 28.19 -17.54 -3.55
CA ASN A 97 29.02 -18.38 -2.69
C ASN A 97 30.27 -17.67 -2.15
N GLN A 98 30.48 -16.39 -2.47
CA GLN A 98 31.59 -15.62 -1.95
C GLN A 98 31.43 -15.33 -0.45
N PRO A 99 32.50 -15.40 0.36
CA PRO A 99 32.42 -15.10 1.81
C PRO A 99 31.85 -13.70 2.12
N ASN A 100 32.06 -12.74 1.23
CA ASN A 100 31.61 -11.35 1.36
C ASN A 100 30.30 -11.05 0.59
N ILE A 101 29.47 -12.06 0.34
CA ILE A 101 28.21 -11.89 -0.40
C ILE A 101 27.27 -10.86 0.25
N GLY A 102 27.24 -10.74 1.57
CA GLY A 102 26.48 -9.72 2.26
C GLY A 102 26.91 -8.29 1.89
N GLU A 103 28.23 -8.04 1.80
CA GLU A 103 28.77 -6.76 1.34
C GLU A 103 28.41 -6.47 -0.12
N ILE A 104 28.47 -7.49 -0.97
CA ILE A 104 28.09 -7.37 -2.39
C ILE A 104 26.62 -6.95 -2.54
N ILE A 105 25.73 -7.52 -1.72
CA ILE A 105 24.30 -7.16 -1.72
C ILE A 105 24.13 -5.72 -1.21
N ASP A 106 24.79 -5.34 -0.11
CA ASP A 106 24.73 -3.96 0.43
C ASP A 106 25.27 -2.94 -0.58
N GLN A 107 26.34 -3.25 -1.31
CA GLN A 107 26.87 -2.42 -2.39
C GLN A 107 25.91 -2.31 -3.58
N ALA A 108 25.24 -3.40 -3.96
CA ALA A 108 24.22 -3.37 -5.00
C ALA A 108 23.05 -2.42 -4.65
N ILE A 109 22.63 -2.42 -3.38
CA ILE A 109 21.62 -1.51 -2.87
C ILE A 109 22.11 -0.07 -2.91
N GLU A 110 23.33 0.20 -2.47
CA GLU A 110 23.92 1.54 -2.48
C GLU A 110 24.02 2.11 -3.89
N ILE A 111 24.41 1.30 -4.88
CA ILE A 111 24.42 1.68 -6.29
C ILE A 111 23.02 2.11 -6.76
N LEU A 112 21.98 1.34 -6.41
CA LEU A 112 20.59 1.68 -6.76
C LEU A 112 20.10 2.93 -6.04
N GLU A 113 20.45 3.15 -4.79
CA GLU A 113 20.11 4.36 -4.03
C GLU A 113 20.75 5.61 -4.64
N ASN A 114 22.00 5.52 -5.08
CA ASN A 114 22.72 6.61 -5.75
C ASN A 114 22.12 6.91 -7.13
N GLU A 115 21.67 5.88 -7.84
CA GLU A 115 21.00 6.02 -9.13
C GLU A 115 19.61 6.66 -9.01
N TYR A 116 18.87 6.33 -7.94
CA TYR A 116 17.50 6.76 -7.69
C TYR A 116 17.30 7.36 -6.29
N PRO A 117 17.97 8.49 -5.98
CA PRO A 117 17.96 9.03 -4.61
C PRO A 117 16.56 9.45 -4.12
N LYS A 118 15.66 9.85 -5.01
CA LYS A 118 14.29 10.21 -4.62
C LYS A 118 13.44 8.99 -4.29
N GLN A 119 13.58 7.91 -5.06
CA GLN A 119 12.72 6.73 -4.97
C GLN A 119 13.24 5.69 -3.98
N LEU A 120 14.56 5.45 -3.96
CA LEU A 120 15.15 4.29 -3.29
C LEU A 120 16.03 4.62 -2.10
N LYS A 121 16.42 5.89 -1.87
CA LYS A 121 17.28 6.23 -0.73
C LYS A 121 16.66 5.78 0.59
N ASP A 122 17.41 5.02 1.37
CA ASP A 122 17.04 4.44 2.67
C ASP A 122 15.81 3.50 2.63
N VAL A 123 15.39 3.08 1.42
CA VAL A 123 14.21 2.22 1.22
C VAL A 123 14.55 0.76 1.42
N ILE A 124 15.65 0.28 0.80
CA ILE A 124 16.10 -1.10 0.96
C ILE A 124 17.14 -1.12 2.09
N PRO A 125 16.91 -1.88 3.17
CA PRO A 125 17.85 -1.90 4.28
C PRO A 125 19.19 -2.51 3.89
N LYS A 126 20.30 -1.82 4.19
CA LYS A 126 21.68 -2.32 4.04
C LYS A 126 22.09 -3.04 5.33
N ILE A 127 21.69 -4.29 5.48
CA ILE A 127 21.91 -5.10 6.68
C ILE A 127 22.63 -6.42 6.38
N TYR A 128 22.84 -6.74 5.10
CA TYR A 128 23.28 -8.07 4.66
C TYR A 128 24.70 -8.41 5.12
N SER A 129 25.58 -7.43 5.24
CA SER A 129 26.95 -7.62 5.76
C SER A 129 27.01 -7.77 7.29
N ARG A 130 25.92 -7.46 8.01
CA ARG A 130 25.92 -7.41 9.49
C ARG A 130 25.11 -8.51 10.15
N VAL A 131 24.24 -9.19 9.39
CA VAL A 131 23.37 -10.24 9.93
C VAL A 131 24.11 -11.55 10.10
N ASN A 132 23.66 -12.37 11.04
CA ASN A 132 24.24 -13.68 11.33
C ASN A 132 23.77 -14.75 10.32
N LEU A 133 24.09 -14.54 9.04
CA LEU A 133 23.92 -15.50 7.96
C LEU A 133 25.25 -15.67 7.23
N ASP A 134 25.60 -16.90 6.94
CA ASP A 134 26.79 -17.22 6.17
C ASP A 134 26.55 -17.21 4.66
N SER A 135 27.61 -17.41 3.88
CA SER A 135 27.50 -17.43 2.41
C SER A 135 26.61 -18.56 1.89
N HIS A 136 26.50 -19.69 2.57
CA HIS A 136 25.61 -20.78 2.18
C HIS A 136 24.14 -20.41 2.39
N ASP A 137 23.83 -19.71 3.48
CA ASP A 137 22.48 -19.22 3.75
C ASP A 137 22.03 -18.23 2.69
N PHE A 138 22.90 -17.27 2.33
CA PHE A 138 22.63 -16.32 1.26
C PHE A 138 22.51 -17.01 -0.10
N ALA A 139 23.41 -17.93 -0.42
CA ALA A 139 23.35 -18.70 -1.67
C ALA A 139 22.04 -19.50 -1.75
N TYR A 140 21.56 -20.06 -0.63
CA TYR A 140 20.29 -20.75 -0.58
C TYR A 140 19.12 -19.80 -0.89
N LEU A 141 19.05 -18.60 -0.27
CA LEU A 141 17.99 -17.61 -0.51
C LEU A 141 18.07 -17.07 -1.96
N ILE A 142 19.25 -16.73 -2.44
CA ILE A 142 19.45 -16.24 -3.80
C ILE A 142 18.99 -17.28 -4.83
N ASN A 143 19.37 -18.56 -4.66
CA ASN A 143 18.94 -19.63 -5.53
C ASN A 143 17.41 -19.84 -5.45
N LEU A 144 16.84 -19.78 -4.25
CA LEU A 144 15.39 -19.90 -4.04
C LEU A 144 14.64 -18.81 -4.79
N PHE A 145 15.03 -17.53 -4.63
CA PHE A 145 14.35 -16.42 -5.29
C PHE A 145 14.66 -16.33 -6.78
N SER A 146 15.77 -16.93 -7.26
CA SER A 146 16.03 -17.09 -8.69
C SER A 146 15.00 -17.98 -9.39
N GLN A 147 14.28 -18.84 -8.65
CA GLN A 147 13.21 -19.68 -9.20
C GLN A 147 11.88 -18.95 -9.40
N ILE A 148 11.80 -17.69 -8.99
CA ILE A 148 10.60 -16.89 -9.20
C ILE A 148 10.50 -16.54 -10.68
N HIS A 149 9.46 -17.05 -11.33
CA HIS A 149 9.08 -16.71 -12.68
C HIS A 149 7.99 -15.65 -12.65
N PHE A 150 8.32 -14.44 -13.05
CA PHE A 150 7.36 -13.32 -13.05
C PHE A 150 6.43 -13.31 -14.27
N GLY A 151 6.55 -14.30 -15.17
CA GLY A 151 5.78 -14.35 -16.42
C GLY A 151 6.33 -13.38 -17.49
N LYS A 152 5.78 -13.46 -18.70
CA LYS A 152 6.05 -12.49 -19.76
C LYS A 152 4.98 -11.41 -19.71
N ASP A 153 5.34 -10.17 -20.01
CA ASP A 153 4.44 -9.01 -20.13
C ASP A 153 3.86 -8.45 -18.82
N HIS A 154 2.79 -7.67 -18.93
CA HIS A 154 2.15 -6.85 -17.89
C HIS A 154 1.82 -7.58 -16.56
N HIS A 155 1.90 -8.91 -16.53
CA HIS A 155 1.63 -9.72 -15.34
C HIS A 155 2.78 -9.77 -14.32
N ALA A 156 4.00 -9.39 -14.68
CA ALA A 156 5.17 -9.48 -13.80
C ALA A 156 5.01 -8.65 -12.52
N LYS A 157 4.47 -7.43 -12.65
CA LYS A 157 4.17 -6.54 -11.52
C LYS A 157 3.12 -7.14 -10.59
N ASP A 158 2.14 -7.83 -11.14
CA ASP A 158 1.08 -8.49 -10.38
C ASP A 158 1.60 -9.72 -9.62
N ILE A 159 2.46 -10.51 -10.26
CA ILE A 159 3.08 -11.69 -9.63
C ILE A 159 4.02 -11.24 -8.50
N PHE A 160 4.87 -10.24 -8.75
CA PHE A 160 5.72 -9.67 -7.70
C PHE A 160 4.86 -9.16 -6.55
N GLY A 161 3.85 -8.31 -6.84
CA GLY A 161 2.94 -7.77 -5.83
C GLY A 161 2.31 -8.86 -4.97
N ARG A 162 1.83 -9.97 -5.59
CA ARG A 162 1.26 -11.11 -4.86
C ARG A 162 2.28 -11.79 -3.94
N ILE A 163 3.48 -12.08 -4.46
CA ILE A 163 4.54 -12.73 -3.67
C ILE A 163 4.92 -11.82 -2.50
N TYR A 164 5.14 -10.55 -2.77
CA TYR A 164 5.56 -9.56 -1.80
C TYR A 164 4.50 -9.38 -0.70
N GLU A 165 3.23 -9.21 -1.08
CA GLU A 165 2.09 -9.11 -0.15
C GLU A 165 1.91 -10.39 0.66
N TYR A 166 2.12 -11.56 0.03
CA TYR A 166 2.04 -12.84 0.71
C TYR A 166 3.11 -12.96 1.82
N PHE A 167 4.37 -12.63 1.49
CA PHE A 167 5.46 -12.67 2.46
C PHE A 167 5.24 -11.66 3.59
N LEU A 168 4.82 -10.44 3.25
CA LEU A 168 4.49 -9.41 4.24
C LEU A 168 3.38 -9.90 5.20
N GLY A 169 2.33 -10.49 4.67
CA GLY A 169 1.25 -11.08 5.47
C GLY A 169 1.75 -12.20 6.40
N LYS A 170 2.66 -13.04 5.91
CA LYS A 170 3.25 -14.12 6.70
C LYS A 170 4.18 -13.64 7.81
N PHE A 171 4.95 -12.58 7.56
CA PHE A 171 5.77 -11.96 8.60
C PHE A 171 4.90 -11.31 9.68
N THR A 172 3.83 -10.62 9.30
CA THR A 172 2.87 -10.04 10.24
C THR A 172 2.19 -11.12 11.10
N GLU A 173 1.82 -12.27 10.50
CA GLU A 173 1.27 -13.42 11.22
C GLU A 173 2.28 -14.00 12.22
N ALA A 174 3.56 -14.05 11.85
CA ALA A 174 4.65 -14.59 12.70
C ALA A 174 5.02 -13.65 13.85
N GLU A 175 4.90 -12.35 13.70
CA GLU A 175 5.14 -11.34 14.75
C GLU A 175 4.02 -11.28 15.81
N GLY A 176 2.89 -11.95 15.56
CA GLY A 176 1.76 -12.05 16.48
C GLY A 176 0.95 -10.76 16.61
N LYS A 177 -0.02 -10.74 17.55
CA LYS A 177 -0.95 -9.61 17.75
C LYS A 177 -0.28 -8.25 18.09
N LYS A 178 0.97 -8.25 18.51
CA LYS A 178 1.75 -7.02 18.79
C LYS A 178 2.23 -6.32 17.51
N GLY A 179 2.28 -7.02 16.40
CA GLY A 179 2.66 -6.46 15.09
C GLY A 179 1.61 -5.55 14.45
N GLY A 180 0.40 -5.41 14.98
CA GLY A 180 -0.66 -4.42 14.71
C GLY A 180 -0.83 -3.84 13.30
N GLU A 181 -0.13 -4.37 12.34
CA GLU A 181 -0.13 -3.92 10.96
C GLU A 181 -1.29 -4.56 10.23
N PHE A 182 -2.42 -3.87 10.21
CA PHE A 182 -3.60 -4.30 9.47
C PHE A 182 -3.36 -4.09 7.98
N TYR A 183 -2.96 -5.16 7.30
CA TYR A 183 -3.03 -5.17 5.85
C TYR A 183 -4.49 -4.97 5.42
N THR A 184 -4.76 -3.90 4.70
CA THR A 184 -6.11 -3.61 4.21
C THR A 184 -6.42 -4.55 3.05
N PRO A 185 -7.45 -5.40 3.15
CA PRO A 185 -7.81 -6.31 2.08
C PRO A 185 -8.05 -5.58 0.76
N ARG A 186 -7.49 -6.10 -0.32
CA ARG A 186 -7.56 -5.50 -1.66
C ARG A 186 -9.00 -5.29 -2.16
N SER A 187 -9.93 -6.12 -1.71
CA SER A 187 -11.35 -5.93 -2.02
C SER A 187 -11.96 -4.68 -1.39
N LEU A 188 -11.45 -4.24 -0.22
CA LEU A 188 -11.88 -3.01 0.45
C LEU A 188 -11.23 -1.78 -0.17
N THR A 189 -9.92 -1.81 -0.42
CA THR A 189 -9.22 -0.68 -1.04
C THR A 189 -9.77 -0.37 -2.43
N LYS A 190 -10.03 -1.41 -3.24
CA LYS A 190 -10.68 -1.25 -4.55
C LYS A 190 -12.08 -0.67 -4.44
N LEU A 191 -12.91 -1.18 -3.52
CA LEU A 191 -14.27 -0.65 -3.35
C LEU A 191 -14.27 0.83 -2.97
N ILE A 192 -13.42 1.24 -2.03
CA ILE A 192 -13.32 2.63 -1.59
C ILE A 192 -12.87 3.53 -2.75
N VAL A 193 -11.81 3.14 -3.46
CA VAL A 193 -11.28 3.90 -4.61
C VAL A 193 -12.31 4.04 -5.73
N GLU A 194 -13.12 3.00 -6.00
CA GLU A 194 -14.21 3.05 -6.97
C GLU A 194 -15.32 4.01 -6.55
N ILE A 195 -15.77 3.97 -5.29
CA ILE A 195 -16.83 4.85 -4.77
C ILE A 195 -16.39 6.32 -4.79
N LEU A 196 -15.12 6.59 -4.47
CA LEU A 196 -14.54 7.93 -4.53
C LEU A 196 -14.41 8.42 -5.98
N ASP A 197 -14.40 7.52 -6.94
CA ASP A 197 -14.14 7.78 -8.36
C ASP A 197 -12.81 8.54 -8.56
N VAL A 198 -11.72 7.94 -8.04
CA VAL A 198 -10.37 8.52 -8.13
C VAL A 198 -9.92 8.55 -9.59
N LYS A 199 -9.55 9.75 -10.11
CA LYS A 199 -9.10 9.94 -11.48
C LYS A 199 -7.86 10.84 -11.60
N GLU A 200 -7.92 12.02 -11.00
CA GLU A 200 -6.88 13.03 -11.07
C GLU A 200 -6.81 13.85 -9.79
N GLY A 201 -5.69 14.52 -9.54
CA GLY A 201 -5.49 15.37 -8.37
C GLY A 201 -4.63 14.72 -7.29
N ARG A 202 -4.80 15.14 -6.05
CA ARG A 202 -3.98 14.74 -4.90
C ARG A 202 -4.71 13.67 -4.09
N ILE A 203 -4.08 12.49 -3.97
CA ILE A 203 -4.53 11.44 -3.05
C ILE A 203 -3.62 11.40 -1.83
N PHE A 204 -4.21 11.36 -0.64
CA PHE A 204 -3.49 11.34 0.63
C PHE A 204 -3.97 10.21 1.54
N ASP A 205 -3.02 9.49 2.13
CA ASP A 205 -3.26 8.50 3.18
C ASP A 205 -2.32 8.78 4.37
N PRO A 206 -2.83 9.32 5.48
CA PRO A 206 -1.99 9.64 6.66
C PRO A 206 -1.64 8.43 7.53
N ALA A 207 -2.09 7.23 7.18
CA ALA A 207 -1.71 5.95 7.78
C ALA A 207 -1.54 4.91 6.66
N CYS A 208 -0.64 5.23 5.70
CA CYS A 208 -0.65 4.61 4.37
C CYS A 208 -0.27 3.13 4.36
N GLY A 209 0.30 2.62 5.44
CA GLY A 209 0.70 1.23 5.50
C GLY A 209 1.65 0.88 4.36
N SER A 210 1.43 -0.24 3.72
CA SER A 210 2.16 -0.68 2.52
C SER A 210 1.76 0.03 1.22
N GLY A 211 0.89 1.03 1.26
CA GLY A 211 0.41 1.77 0.10
C GLY A 211 -0.73 1.09 -0.67
N GLY A 212 -1.47 0.18 -0.05
CA GLY A 212 -2.51 -0.63 -0.71
C GLY A 212 -3.60 0.19 -1.40
N PHE A 213 -3.96 1.36 -0.86
CA PHE A 213 -4.90 2.29 -1.49
C PHE A 213 -4.33 2.95 -2.74
N PHE A 214 -3.07 3.38 -2.69
CA PHE A 214 -2.39 3.97 -3.85
C PHE A 214 -2.30 2.97 -5.00
N ILE A 215 -1.97 1.71 -4.70
CA ILE A 215 -1.93 0.63 -5.69
C ILE A 215 -3.32 0.44 -6.32
N SER A 216 -4.38 0.41 -5.51
CA SER A 216 -5.75 0.26 -6.01
C SER A 216 -6.19 1.45 -6.88
N ALA A 217 -5.75 2.68 -6.54
CA ALA A 217 -5.98 3.87 -7.35
C ALA A 217 -5.26 3.78 -8.70
N LEU A 218 -3.98 3.44 -8.71
CA LEU A 218 -3.20 3.25 -9.94
C LEU A 218 -3.78 2.17 -10.86
N GLU A 219 -4.24 1.04 -10.31
CA GLU A 219 -4.91 -0.01 -11.07
C GLU A 219 -6.24 0.46 -11.67
N LYS A 220 -6.99 1.31 -10.96
CA LYS A 220 -8.20 1.93 -11.50
C LYS A 220 -7.87 2.84 -12.68
N LEU A 221 -6.89 3.73 -12.53
CA LEU A 221 -6.45 4.63 -13.60
C LEU A 221 -6.04 3.83 -14.83
N GLN A 222 -5.17 2.82 -14.66
CA GLN A 222 -4.72 1.95 -15.76
C GLN A 222 -5.90 1.27 -16.49
N ARG A 223 -6.87 0.74 -15.75
CA ARG A 223 -8.07 0.10 -16.31
C ARG A 223 -8.94 1.08 -17.09
N GLU A 224 -8.97 2.35 -16.67
CA GLU A 224 -9.75 3.42 -17.33
C GLU A 224 -8.95 4.16 -18.43
N GLY A 225 -7.71 3.75 -18.70
CA GLY A 225 -6.86 4.37 -19.69
C GLY A 225 -6.39 5.79 -19.30
N ILE A 226 -6.35 6.09 -18.00
CA ILE A 226 -5.88 7.36 -17.46
C ILE A 226 -4.41 7.23 -17.09
N GLU A 227 -3.59 8.18 -17.50
CA GLU A 227 -2.17 8.21 -17.17
C GLU A 227 -1.96 8.40 -15.66
N LYS A 228 -1.01 7.66 -15.09
CA LYS A 228 -0.72 7.66 -13.65
C LYS A 228 -0.22 9.01 -13.13
N GLU A 229 0.38 9.82 -13.99
CA GLU A 229 0.90 11.16 -13.73
C GLU A 229 -0.20 12.17 -13.37
N HIS A 230 -1.47 11.89 -13.69
CA HIS A 230 -2.61 12.70 -13.28
C HIS A 230 -2.87 12.62 -11.76
N LEU A 231 -2.27 11.65 -11.06
CA LEU A 231 -2.45 11.45 -9.63
C LEU A 231 -1.18 11.75 -8.86
N SER A 232 -1.21 12.77 -8.01
CA SER A 232 -0.14 13.08 -7.07
C SER A 232 -0.36 12.33 -5.77
N ILE A 233 0.59 11.50 -5.36
CA ILE A 233 0.48 10.59 -4.22
C ILE A 233 1.21 11.15 -3.01
N TYR A 234 0.51 11.25 -1.89
CA TYR A 234 1.03 11.67 -0.59
C TYR A 234 0.67 10.63 0.47
N GLY A 235 1.63 10.30 1.33
CA GLY A 235 1.39 9.33 2.40
C GLY A 235 2.26 9.58 3.62
N GLN A 236 1.73 9.23 4.79
CA GLN A 236 2.49 9.22 6.02
C GLN A 236 2.32 7.87 6.72
N GLU A 237 3.42 7.37 7.31
CA GLU A 237 3.44 6.11 8.03
C GLU A 237 4.35 6.20 9.24
N SER A 238 3.85 5.77 10.40
CA SER A 238 4.58 5.87 11.67
C SER A 238 5.67 4.82 11.84
N LYS A 239 5.52 3.67 11.18
CA LYS A 239 6.48 2.57 11.26
C LYS A 239 7.46 2.61 10.10
N GLU A 240 8.74 2.82 10.39
CA GLU A 240 9.79 2.94 9.39
C GLU A 240 9.80 1.79 8.37
N PHE A 241 9.67 0.55 8.85
CA PHE A 241 9.64 -0.61 7.96
C PHE A 241 8.48 -0.55 6.97
N VAL A 242 7.29 -0.21 7.44
CA VAL A 242 6.08 -0.17 6.61
C VAL A 242 6.14 1.00 5.62
N TRP A 243 6.70 2.13 6.04
CA TRP A 243 7.04 3.25 5.17
C TRP A 243 7.97 2.83 4.03
N LYS A 244 9.04 2.08 4.32
CA LYS A 244 9.94 1.51 3.30
C LYS A 244 9.19 0.62 2.31
N VAL A 245 8.31 -0.24 2.82
CA VAL A 245 7.45 -1.11 2.00
C VAL A 245 6.56 -0.31 1.06
N CYS A 246 5.95 0.78 1.54
CA CYS A 246 5.14 1.66 0.70
C CYS A 246 5.96 2.25 -0.46
N LYS A 247 7.15 2.77 -0.17
CA LYS A 247 8.06 3.31 -1.19
C LYS A 247 8.47 2.24 -2.21
N MET A 248 8.82 1.03 -1.78
CA MET A 248 9.12 -0.08 -2.68
C MET A 248 7.94 -0.39 -3.60
N ASN A 249 6.72 -0.44 -3.05
CA ASN A 249 5.50 -0.72 -3.82
C ASN A 249 5.21 0.34 -4.90
N LEU A 250 5.52 1.60 -4.65
CA LEU A 250 5.39 2.67 -5.64
C LEU A 250 6.52 2.60 -6.68
N ALA A 251 7.78 2.41 -6.25
CA ALA A 251 8.94 2.31 -7.12
C ALA A 251 8.81 1.21 -8.18
N ILE A 252 8.29 0.03 -7.80
CA ILE A 252 8.01 -1.08 -8.72
C ILE A 252 7.06 -0.69 -9.86
N ARG A 253 6.15 0.24 -9.58
CA ARG A 253 5.17 0.72 -10.55
C ARG A 253 5.64 1.93 -11.34
N GLY A 254 6.90 2.33 -11.11
CA GLY A 254 7.47 3.52 -11.72
C GLY A 254 6.69 4.79 -11.34
N VAL A 255 6.24 4.87 -10.09
CA VAL A 255 5.46 5.99 -9.57
C VAL A 255 6.24 6.67 -8.45
N GLU A 256 6.37 7.97 -8.54
CA GLU A 256 6.86 8.79 -7.44
C GLU A 256 5.69 9.16 -6.51
N GLY A 257 5.93 9.05 -5.20
CA GLY A 257 5.01 9.52 -4.17
C GLY A 257 5.79 10.19 -3.05
N ASP A 258 5.25 11.29 -2.54
CA ASP A 258 5.80 11.93 -1.34
C ASP A 258 5.31 11.14 -0.11
N ILE A 259 6.09 10.12 0.28
CA ILE A 259 5.79 9.26 1.41
C ILE A 259 6.75 9.58 2.54
N ARG A 260 6.22 10.07 3.67
CA ARG A 260 7.03 10.54 4.80
C ARG A 260 6.86 9.62 6.01
N TRP A 261 7.98 9.38 6.68
CA TRP A 261 7.99 8.65 7.93
C TRP A 261 7.71 9.60 9.10
N GLY A 262 6.74 9.26 9.95
CA GLY A 262 6.38 10.05 11.12
C GLY A 262 5.00 9.73 11.67
N ASP A 263 4.76 10.20 12.90
CA ASP A 263 3.50 10.03 13.63
C ASP A 263 2.48 11.11 13.23
N SER A 264 1.42 10.73 12.54
CA SER A 264 0.38 11.63 12.07
C SER A 264 -0.43 12.30 13.19
N TYR A 265 -0.39 11.76 14.40
CA TYR A 265 -1.05 12.39 15.53
C TYR A 265 -0.34 13.68 15.95
N HIS A 266 0.99 13.64 16.13
CA HIS A 266 1.77 14.69 16.76
C HIS A 266 2.77 15.38 15.84
N ASP A 267 3.12 14.76 14.71
CA ASP A 267 4.09 15.22 13.73
C ASP A 267 3.53 15.10 12.32
N ASP A 268 2.45 15.83 12.06
CA ASP A 268 1.80 15.89 10.76
C ASP A 268 2.74 16.52 9.72
N LYS A 269 3.39 15.67 8.94
CA LYS A 269 4.35 16.08 7.91
C LYS A 269 3.71 16.80 6.72
N PHE A 270 2.38 16.78 6.62
CA PHE A 270 1.60 17.33 5.53
C PHE A 270 0.59 18.39 5.97
N PHE A 271 0.85 19.07 7.07
CA PHE A 271 -0.08 20.00 7.73
C PHE A 271 -0.79 20.97 6.77
N ASP A 272 -0.08 21.48 5.76
CA ASP A 272 -0.65 22.44 4.78
C ASP A 272 -1.29 21.74 3.56
N LEU A 273 -1.17 20.42 3.43
CA LEU A 273 -1.75 19.68 2.32
C LEU A 273 -3.29 19.69 2.40
N ARG A 274 -3.92 19.98 1.26
CA ARG A 274 -5.35 19.80 1.04
C ARG A 274 -5.53 18.87 -0.14
N ALA A 275 -6.03 17.66 0.13
CA ALA A 275 -6.13 16.57 -0.84
C ALA A 275 -7.52 16.48 -1.46
N ASP A 276 -7.57 16.09 -2.73
CA ASP A 276 -8.79 15.87 -3.47
C ASP A 276 -9.43 14.53 -3.07
N TYR A 277 -8.58 13.57 -2.72
CA TYR A 277 -9.01 12.28 -2.17
C TYR A 277 -8.21 11.95 -0.92
N ILE A 278 -8.92 11.55 0.13
CA ILE A 278 -8.33 10.94 1.31
C ILE A 278 -8.82 9.51 1.40
N VAL A 279 -7.87 8.60 1.54
CA VAL A 279 -8.10 7.17 1.72
C VAL A 279 -7.32 6.70 2.94
N SER A 280 -7.85 5.82 3.76
CA SER A 280 -7.09 5.31 4.90
C SER A 280 -7.71 4.05 5.53
N ASN A 281 -6.87 3.29 6.18
CA ASN A 281 -7.25 2.28 7.15
C ASN A 281 -6.39 2.47 8.40
N PRO A 282 -6.77 3.39 9.29
CA PRO A 282 -5.98 3.74 10.47
C PRO A 282 -6.02 2.63 11.53
N PRO A 283 -5.14 2.64 12.52
CA PRO A 283 -5.28 1.78 13.68
C PRO A 283 -6.61 2.03 14.39
N PHE A 284 -7.33 0.93 14.75
CA PHE A 284 -8.64 1.01 15.38
C PHE A 284 -8.56 1.09 16.88
N ASN A 285 -9.36 1.97 17.47
CA ASN A 285 -9.52 2.09 18.92
C ASN A 285 -8.18 2.25 19.65
N ASP A 286 -7.26 3.00 19.05
CA ASP A 286 -5.97 3.25 19.64
C ASP A 286 -6.12 4.02 20.94
N SER A 287 -5.63 3.47 22.03
CA SER A 287 -5.63 4.06 23.36
C SER A 287 -4.26 4.66 23.65
N GLU A 288 -4.21 5.60 24.59
CA GLU A 288 -2.95 6.26 24.97
C GLU A 288 -2.23 6.92 23.79
N TRP A 289 -3.03 7.45 22.86
CA TRP A 289 -2.53 8.07 21.63
C TRP A 289 -1.80 9.42 21.86
N GLY A 290 -1.63 9.84 23.15
CA GLY A 290 -0.89 11.04 23.52
C GLY A 290 -1.73 12.31 23.38
N ARG A 291 -2.97 12.29 23.84
CA ARG A 291 -3.90 13.43 23.85
C ARG A 291 -3.30 14.69 24.48
N ASP A 292 -2.52 14.54 25.54
CA ASP A 292 -1.82 15.59 26.27
C ASP A 292 -0.72 16.31 25.46
N ARG A 293 -0.21 15.67 24.43
CA ARG A 293 0.80 16.22 23.52
C ARG A 293 0.21 17.06 22.37
N ILE A 294 -1.12 17.08 22.23
CA ILE A 294 -1.77 17.91 21.21
C ILE A 294 -1.65 19.40 21.59
N LYS A 295 -1.21 20.20 20.64
CA LYS A 295 -1.05 21.65 20.82
C LYS A 295 -2.42 22.30 21.12
N PRO A 296 -2.48 23.27 22.04
CA PRO A 296 -3.68 24.06 22.20
C PRO A 296 -4.11 24.72 20.89
N ASN A 297 -5.41 24.69 20.60
CA ASN A 297 -5.98 25.28 19.38
C ASN A 297 -5.51 24.62 18.06
N ASP A 298 -5.11 23.35 18.10
CA ASP A 298 -4.81 22.60 16.87
C ASP A 298 -6.04 22.61 15.94
N PRO A 299 -5.93 23.19 14.73
CA PRO A 299 -7.07 23.39 13.84
C PRO A 299 -7.68 22.09 13.32
N ARG A 300 -6.99 20.96 13.46
CA ARG A 300 -7.53 19.64 13.12
C ARG A 300 -8.73 19.27 13.99
N PHE A 301 -8.77 19.73 15.25
CA PHE A 301 -9.81 19.36 16.22
C PHE A 301 -10.95 20.39 16.32
N LYS A 302 -11.43 20.88 15.18
CA LYS A 302 -12.55 21.84 15.08
C LYS A 302 -13.80 21.40 15.86
N TYR A 303 -14.07 20.10 15.92
CA TYR A 303 -15.29 19.55 16.53
C TYR A 303 -15.12 19.17 18.00
N GLY A 304 -13.92 19.26 18.50
CA GLY A 304 -13.54 18.93 19.88
C GLY A 304 -12.44 17.88 19.96
N LEU A 305 -11.69 17.89 21.05
CA LEU A 305 -10.58 16.95 21.25
C LEU A 305 -11.13 15.59 21.70
N PRO A 306 -10.82 14.50 20.98
CA PRO A 306 -11.29 13.14 21.30
C PRO A 306 -10.80 12.66 22.67
N PRO A 307 -11.45 11.63 23.27
CA PRO A 307 -11.02 11.07 24.54
C PRO A 307 -9.66 10.35 24.41
N GLU A 308 -8.91 10.29 25.50
CA GLU A 308 -7.59 9.66 25.53
C GLU A 308 -7.60 8.17 25.19
N ASN A 309 -8.66 7.49 25.59
CA ASN A 309 -8.80 6.03 25.42
C ASN A 309 -9.26 5.60 24.02
N ASN A 310 -9.45 6.53 23.07
CA ASN A 310 -9.88 6.18 21.71
C ASN A 310 -9.55 7.27 20.68
N ALA A 311 -8.71 6.92 19.70
CA ALA A 311 -8.27 7.81 18.63
C ALA A 311 -9.15 7.81 17.37
N ASN A 312 -10.27 7.07 17.31
CA ASN A 312 -11.06 6.99 16.09
C ASN A 312 -11.46 8.36 15.54
N TYR A 313 -11.87 9.29 16.40
CA TYR A 313 -12.25 10.64 16.00
C TYR A 313 -11.06 11.62 15.87
N VAL A 314 -9.85 11.22 16.26
CA VAL A 314 -8.62 11.91 15.86
C VAL A 314 -8.44 11.75 14.36
N TRP A 315 -8.51 10.51 13.85
CA TRP A 315 -8.40 10.20 12.45
C TRP A 315 -9.49 10.84 11.60
N ILE A 316 -10.75 10.74 12.01
CA ILE A 316 -11.86 11.32 11.24
C ILE A 316 -11.69 12.84 11.10
N GLN A 317 -11.30 13.56 12.18
CA GLN A 317 -11.06 15.00 12.15
C GLN A 317 -9.81 15.35 11.33
N HIS A 318 -8.75 14.54 11.41
CA HIS A 318 -7.56 14.69 10.59
C HIS A 318 -7.91 14.60 9.08
N TYR A 319 -8.75 13.65 8.69
CA TYR A 319 -9.24 13.55 7.30
C TYR A 319 -10.03 14.79 6.90
N ILE A 320 -10.96 15.26 7.74
CA ILE A 320 -11.75 16.46 7.45
C ILE A 320 -10.85 17.68 7.27
N TYR A 321 -9.83 17.82 8.09
CA TYR A 321 -8.87 18.92 8.01
C TYR A 321 -8.13 18.93 6.67
N HIS A 322 -7.64 17.77 6.24
CA HIS A 322 -6.86 17.62 5.02
C HIS A 322 -7.68 17.57 3.73
N LEU A 323 -9.01 17.51 3.78
CA LEU A 323 -9.84 17.58 2.58
C LEU A 323 -9.76 18.95 1.92
N ALA A 324 -9.54 18.96 0.60
CA ALA A 324 -9.76 20.12 -0.26
C ALA A 324 -11.24 20.54 -0.24
N PRO A 325 -11.61 21.76 -0.67
CA PRO A 325 -13.01 22.23 -0.66
C PRO A 325 -14.00 21.30 -1.37
N ASN A 326 -13.60 20.67 -2.47
CA ASN A 326 -14.39 19.68 -3.20
C ASN A 326 -13.94 18.24 -2.96
N GLY A 327 -13.01 18.04 -2.02
CA GLY A 327 -12.41 16.75 -1.71
C GLY A 327 -13.38 15.73 -1.13
N LYS A 328 -13.05 14.47 -1.33
CA LYS A 328 -13.78 13.31 -0.83
C LYS A 328 -12.87 12.42 0.00
N ALA A 329 -13.37 11.87 1.09
CA ALA A 329 -12.67 10.86 1.86
C ALA A 329 -13.43 9.53 1.86
N GLY A 330 -12.68 8.43 1.80
CA GLY A 330 -13.21 7.08 1.98
C GLY A 330 -12.24 6.26 2.82
N PHE A 331 -12.69 5.78 3.98
CA PHE A 331 -11.79 5.11 4.92
C PHE A 331 -12.50 3.99 5.70
N VAL A 332 -11.68 3.13 6.26
CA VAL A 332 -12.16 2.05 7.13
C VAL A 332 -12.16 2.54 8.58
N MET A 333 -13.17 2.15 9.33
CA MET A 333 -13.27 2.49 10.75
C MET A 333 -13.90 1.36 11.56
N ALA A 334 -13.51 1.24 12.81
CA ALA A 334 -14.16 0.33 13.75
C ALA A 334 -15.64 0.66 13.88
N ASN A 335 -16.49 -0.36 14.04
CA ASN A 335 -17.94 -0.14 14.22
C ASN A 335 -18.27 0.68 15.49
N GLY A 336 -17.40 0.63 16.50
CA GLY A 336 -17.53 1.46 17.71
C GLY A 336 -17.64 2.96 17.41
N ALA A 337 -17.02 3.46 16.35
CA ALA A 337 -17.13 4.84 15.93
C ALA A 337 -18.57 5.27 15.57
N LEU A 338 -19.45 4.33 15.19
CA LEU A 338 -20.86 4.60 14.90
C LEU A 338 -21.71 4.78 16.17
N SER A 339 -21.30 4.20 17.28
CA SER A 339 -22.11 4.10 18.50
C SER A 339 -21.47 4.70 19.74
N GLY A 340 -20.21 5.15 19.66
CA GLY A 340 -19.52 5.81 20.77
C GLY A 340 -20.39 6.95 21.37
N GLY A 341 -20.56 6.96 22.68
CA GLY A 341 -21.30 7.96 23.43
C GLY A 341 -20.38 9.11 23.90
N SER A 342 -20.88 9.96 24.82
CA SER A 342 -20.12 11.01 25.47
C SER A 342 -19.39 11.93 24.47
N ILE A 343 -18.09 12.19 24.67
CA ILE A 343 -17.28 13.09 23.83
C ILE A 343 -17.31 12.70 22.34
N GLU A 344 -17.17 11.42 22.03
CA GLU A 344 -17.22 10.95 20.62
C GLU A 344 -18.60 11.19 19.99
N GLY A 345 -19.68 11.01 20.76
CA GLY A 345 -21.05 11.28 20.34
C GLY A 345 -21.27 12.75 19.97
N GLU A 346 -20.73 13.67 20.77
CA GLU A 346 -20.82 15.11 20.50
C GLU A 346 -20.00 15.52 19.26
N ILE A 347 -18.80 14.97 19.10
CA ILE A 347 -17.99 15.21 17.90
C ILE A 347 -18.71 14.68 16.66
N ARG A 348 -19.24 13.46 16.71
CA ARG A 348 -20.00 12.85 15.61
C ARG A 348 -21.22 13.69 15.24
N LYS A 349 -21.99 14.16 16.23
CA LYS A 349 -23.14 15.03 16.02
C LYS A 349 -22.76 16.27 15.22
N LYS A 350 -21.75 17.00 15.65
CA LYS A 350 -21.26 18.22 14.96
C LYS A 350 -20.79 17.94 13.52
N ILE A 351 -20.12 16.81 13.28
CA ILE A 351 -19.67 16.39 11.93
C ILE A 351 -20.88 16.10 11.03
N ILE A 352 -21.95 15.50 11.58
CA ILE A 352 -23.20 15.23 10.87
C ILE A 352 -23.97 16.54 10.59
N GLU A 353 -24.03 17.45 11.56
CA GLU A 353 -24.67 18.77 11.43
C GLU A 353 -23.97 19.65 10.40
N ASP A 354 -22.64 19.55 10.26
CA ASP A 354 -21.86 20.18 9.17
C ASP A 354 -22.05 19.48 7.81
N ASP A 355 -22.95 18.49 7.73
CA ASP A 355 -23.34 17.76 6.50
C ASP A 355 -22.15 17.10 5.75
N LEU A 356 -21.13 16.63 6.46
CA LEU A 356 -19.92 16.09 5.85
C LEU A 356 -20.06 14.61 5.45
N VAL A 357 -20.80 13.82 6.24
CA VAL A 357 -20.95 12.38 6.00
C VAL A 357 -21.98 12.14 4.89
N TYR A 358 -21.60 11.45 3.81
CA TYR A 358 -22.56 11.13 2.75
C TYR A 358 -22.83 9.64 2.56
N GLY A 359 -22.03 8.75 3.13
CA GLY A 359 -22.25 7.32 3.03
C GLY A 359 -21.56 6.51 4.12
N ILE A 360 -22.20 5.43 4.52
CA ILE A 360 -21.62 4.44 5.44
C ILE A 360 -22.00 3.04 4.94
N ILE A 361 -21.00 2.14 4.86
CA ILE A 361 -21.19 0.75 4.47
C ILE A 361 -20.81 -0.15 5.63
N ALA A 362 -21.75 -0.92 6.16
CA ALA A 362 -21.47 -1.95 7.16
C ALA A 362 -20.88 -3.19 6.47
N THR A 363 -19.61 -3.52 6.74
CA THR A 363 -18.93 -4.65 6.09
C THR A 363 -19.29 -6.00 6.73
N PRO A 364 -19.08 -7.12 6.01
CA PRO A 364 -19.10 -8.45 6.60
C PRO A 364 -18.04 -8.61 7.70
N PRO A 365 -18.24 -9.54 8.64
CA PRO A 365 -17.18 -9.94 9.57
C PRO A 365 -16.05 -10.66 8.81
N LYS A 366 -14.89 -10.78 9.43
CA LYS A 366 -13.73 -11.51 8.89
C LYS A 366 -13.23 -10.97 7.53
N MET A 367 -13.40 -9.69 7.27
CA MET A 367 -12.80 -9.07 6.09
C MET A 367 -11.29 -8.94 6.24
N PHE A 368 -10.77 -8.78 7.45
CA PHE A 368 -9.35 -8.69 7.77
C PHE A 368 -8.80 -10.05 8.23
N TYR A 369 -7.52 -10.32 7.90
CA TYR A 369 -6.85 -11.56 8.28
C TYR A 369 -6.76 -11.76 9.81
N THR A 370 -6.49 -10.68 10.53
CA THR A 370 -6.16 -10.67 11.95
C THR A 370 -7.34 -10.28 12.84
N VAL A 371 -8.37 -9.67 12.28
CA VAL A 371 -9.53 -9.15 13.04
C VAL A 371 -10.82 -9.75 12.52
N SER A 372 -11.52 -10.46 13.40
CA SER A 372 -12.83 -11.05 13.09
C SER A 372 -14.00 -10.05 13.21
N LEU A 373 -13.75 -8.89 13.84
CA LEU A 373 -14.80 -7.88 14.06
C LEU A 373 -15.19 -7.21 12.73
N PRO A 374 -16.49 -6.92 12.53
CA PRO A 374 -16.91 -6.15 11.38
C PRO A 374 -16.42 -4.70 11.51
N ALA A 375 -16.04 -4.11 10.38
CA ALA A 375 -15.72 -2.70 10.26
C ALA A 375 -16.84 -1.97 9.49
N SER A 376 -16.71 -0.66 9.41
CA SER A 376 -17.55 0.20 8.58
C SER A 376 -16.67 1.02 7.63
N LEU A 377 -17.15 1.24 6.42
CA LEU A 377 -16.53 2.15 5.48
C LEU A 377 -17.28 3.47 5.57
N TRP A 378 -16.55 4.54 5.80
CA TRP A 378 -17.09 5.88 5.92
C TRP A 378 -16.72 6.71 4.69
N PHE A 379 -17.65 7.54 4.26
CA PHE A 379 -17.45 8.43 3.12
C PHE A 379 -17.82 9.85 3.51
N LEU A 380 -16.85 10.76 3.41
CA LEU A 380 -16.99 12.18 3.71
C LEU A 380 -16.78 13.03 2.47
N ARG A 381 -17.42 14.20 2.45
CA ARG A 381 -17.27 15.20 1.40
C ARG A 381 -17.55 16.59 1.94
N LYS A 382 -16.64 17.56 1.74
CA LYS A 382 -16.85 18.95 2.18
C LYS A 382 -17.94 19.67 1.42
N SER A 383 -18.04 19.43 0.11
CA SER A 383 -19.06 20.05 -0.73
C SER A 383 -19.97 18.99 -1.33
N LYS A 384 -21.17 18.84 -0.72
CA LYS A 384 -22.19 17.93 -1.24
C LYS A 384 -22.99 18.59 -2.38
N PRO A 385 -23.20 17.87 -3.49
CA PRO A 385 -24.15 18.33 -4.51
C PRO A 385 -25.58 18.36 -3.96
N LYS A 386 -26.44 19.19 -4.57
CA LYS A 386 -27.82 19.44 -4.06
C LYS A 386 -28.59 18.16 -3.71
N TYR A 387 -28.45 17.09 -4.50
CA TYR A 387 -29.16 15.83 -4.29
C TYR A 387 -28.66 15.03 -3.07
N MET A 388 -27.47 15.32 -2.55
CA MET A 388 -26.89 14.67 -1.36
C MET A 388 -27.03 15.49 -0.09
N LYS A 389 -27.35 16.79 -0.19
CA LYS A 389 -27.44 17.67 1.00
C LYS A 389 -28.45 17.14 2.02
N GLY A 390 -28.04 17.13 3.29
CA GLY A 390 -28.83 16.65 4.41
C GLY A 390 -29.12 15.13 4.38
N LYS A 391 -28.40 14.35 3.56
CA LYS A 391 -28.65 12.90 3.43
C LYS A 391 -27.37 12.09 3.69
N ILE A 392 -27.58 10.92 4.32
CA ILE A 392 -26.53 9.90 4.51
C ILE A 392 -27.05 8.59 3.95
N LEU A 393 -26.30 7.96 3.07
CA LEU A 393 -26.60 6.64 2.54
C LEU A 393 -26.04 5.56 3.47
N PHE A 394 -26.90 4.67 3.95
CA PHE A 394 -26.48 3.47 4.68
C PHE A 394 -26.63 2.23 3.80
N ILE A 395 -25.52 1.48 3.62
CA ILE A 395 -25.52 0.21 2.91
C ILE A 395 -25.21 -0.92 3.90
N TYR A 396 -26.14 -1.85 4.04
CA TYR A 396 -25.97 -3.03 4.86
C TYR A 396 -25.35 -4.17 4.02
N ALA A 397 -24.02 -4.27 4.01
CA ALA A 397 -23.28 -5.24 3.22
C ALA A 397 -22.88 -6.50 4.01
N LYS A 398 -23.32 -6.68 5.26
CA LYS A 398 -22.89 -7.80 6.13
C LYS A 398 -23.10 -9.19 5.56
N LYS A 399 -24.02 -9.35 4.60
CA LYS A 399 -24.33 -10.62 3.91
C LYS A 399 -23.69 -10.70 2.51
N MET A 400 -22.99 -9.66 2.07
CA MET A 400 -22.41 -9.56 0.72
C MET A 400 -20.94 -10.01 0.76
N PHE A 401 -20.68 -11.30 0.77
CA PHE A 401 -19.30 -11.80 0.77
C PHE A 401 -19.18 -13.19 0.16
N LYS A 402 -17.95 -13.52 -0.26
CA LYS A 402 -17.51 -14.89 -0.55
C LYS A 402 -16.49 -15.29 0.51
N ALA A 403 -16.71 -16.39 1.19
CA ALA A 403 -15.71 -16.95 2.10
C ALA A 403 -14.60 -17.62 1.28
N ILE A 404 -13.37 -17.15 1.42
CA ILE A 404 -12.18 -17.76 0.78
C ILE A 404 -11.45 -18.70 1.74
N SER A 405 -11.68 -18.55 3.04
CA SER A 405 -11.21 -19.48 4.08
C SER A 405 -12.13 -19.43 5.30
N ARG A 406 -11.89 -20.31 6.29
CA ARG A 406 -12.61 -20.24 7.59
C ARG A 406 -12.37 -18.91 8.34
N ARG A 407 -11.30 -18.19 8.00
CA ARG A 407 -10.86 -16.96 8.68
C ARG A 407 -11.02 -15.70 7.85
N GLN A 408 -11.32 -15.80 6.54
CA GLN A 408 -11.34 -14.65 5.66
C GLN A 408 -12.50 -14.65 4.68
N ASN A 409 -13.18 -13.51 4.63
CA ASN A 409 -14.21 -13.14 3.66
C ASN A 409 -13.67 -12.05 2.71
N VAL A 410 -14.19 -12.01 1.50
CA VAL A 410 -13.87 -10.96 0.52
C VAL A 410 -15.12 -10.47 -0.20
N PHE A 411 -15.09 -9.21 -0.66
CA PHE A 411 -16.05 -8.75 -1.66
C PHE A 411 -15.66 -9.29 -3.04
N THR A 412 -16.63 -9.86 -3.77
CA THR A 412 -16.46 -10.21 -5.18
C THR A 412 -16.72 -9.00 -6.06
N GLU A 413 -16.41 -9.09 -7.36
CA GLU A 413 -16.75 -8.02 -8.31
C GLU A 413 -18.25 -7.72 -8.34
N GLU A 414 -19.10 -8.75 -8.28
CA GLU A 414 -20.56 -8.58 -8.19
C GLU A 414 -20.99 -7.81 -6.94
N HIS A 415 -20.40 -8.12 -5.78
CA HIS A 415 -20.68 -7.39 -4.53
C HIS A 415 -20.26 -5.93 -4.62
N LYS A 416 -19.11 -5.65 -5.26
CA LYS A 416 -18.62 -4.28 -5.48
C LYS A 416 -19.55 -3.52 -6.41
N GLN A 417 -19.92 -4.11 -7.55
CA GLN A 417 -20.87 -3.52 -8.51
C GLN A 417 -22.22 -3.19 -7.86
N ARG A 418 -22.75 -4.09 -7.03
CA ARG A 418 -23.98 -3.84 -6.28
C ARG A 418 -23.84 -2.68 -5.29
N SER A 419 -22.69 -2.56 -4.61
CA SER A 419 -22.41 -1.44 -3.71
C SER A 419 -22.28 -0.12 -4.47
N LEU A 420 -21.64 -0.13 -5.63
CA LEU A 420 -21.52 1.04 -6.52
C LEU A 420 -22.89 1.49 -7.05
N LYS A 421 -23.70 0.57 -7.58
CA LYS A 421 -25.08 0.86 -8.02
C LYS A 421 -25.90 1.48 -6.89
N ASN A 422 -25.78 0.96 -5.67
CA ASN A 422 -26.48 1.54 -4.52
C ASN A 422 -25.97 2.96 -4.19
N SER A 423 -24.67 3.24 -4.35
CA SER A 423 -24.12 4.60 -4.18
C SER A 423 -24.61 5.57 -5.27
N GLU A 424 -24.85 5.08 -6.48
CA GLU A 424 -25.43 5.86 -7.59
C GLU A 424 -26.93 6.12 -7.41
N CYS A 425 -27.63 5.32 -6.62
CA CYS A 425 -29.06 5.56 -6.31
C CYS A 425 -29.31 6.93 -5.69
N LEU A 426 -28.34 7.53 -4.98
CA LEU A 426 -28.44 8.91 -4.52
C LEU A 426 -28.51 9.90 -5.69
N LYS A 427 -27.84 9.62 -6.82
CA LYS A 427 -27.94 10.43 -8.05
C LYS A 427 -29.30 10.25 -8.73
N MET A 428 -29.79 9.01 -8.84
CA MET A 428 -31.06 8.70 -9.54
C MET A 428 -32.30 9.17 -8.79
N ALA A 429 -32.31 9.12 -7.46
CA ALA A 429 -33.45 9.59 -6.65
C ALA A 429 -33.70 11.10 -6.83
N SER A 430 -32.72 11.87 -7.31
CA SER A 430 -32.88 13.30 -7.57
C SER A 430 -33.46 13.60 -8.97
N GLN A 431 -33.27 12.70 -9.93
CA GLN A 431 -33.78 12.87 -11.31
C GLN A 431 -35.25 12.51 -11.45
N LYS A 432 -35.80 11.67 -10.55
CA LYS A 432 -37.24 11.29 -10.54
C LYS A 432 -38.15 12.32 -9.86
N LYS A 433 -37.63 13.42 -9.34
CA LYS A 433 -38.39 14.52 -8.70
C LYS A 433 -38.42 15.81 -9.52
N ARG A 434 -38.13 15.72 -10.81
CA ARG A 434 -38.37 16.81 -11.78
C ARG A 434 -39.46 16.45 -12.75
#